data_b4f37fe6944766e16cdf745961864c27
#
_entry.id   b4f37fe6944766e16cdf745961864c27
#
_cell.length_a   1.000
_cell.length_b   1.000
_cell.length_c   1.000
_cell.angle_alpha   90.00
_cell.angle_beta   90.00
_cell.angle_gamma   90.00
#
_symmetry.space_group_name_H-M   'P 1'
#
loop_
_entity.id
_entity.type
_entity.pdbx_description
1 polymer ?
#
loop_
_entity_poly.entity_id
_entity_poly.type
_entity_poly.pdbx_seq_one_letter_code
_entity_poly.pdbx_strand_id
1 'polypeptide(L)'
;MKLRSFLMVCVSALAATALVFAQQNDDFSKVQIKVTKVSGNVYMLEGAGGNIAASVGEDGIVIVDDQFAPLAEKIRDALRNLGITDKPVRFVINTHYHGDHTGGNVPFSETSTIIAQDNVRKRLAEGSVSGIGNGEGRKNNPAPKAALPIITFGHDLTVHLNGEDIRALHFPAGHTDGDAIIFFPKSNVVHMGDDFVRYGFPFIDIDSGGSVQGMIAGCEKAIAQLPPDVKVIPGHGALSNLDDVREYIKMLKGTTAAVEKALKQHKTLDQMKKEKILAPWEKSSGGFINSDAFLETIYNSLTGHANHRFLRHN
;
A
#
# COMPACT_ATOMS: atom_id res chain seq x y z
N MET A 1 -58.92 -58.57 -4.02
CA MET A 1 -58.56 -57.21 -4.50
C MET A 1 -57.65 -56.61 -3.49
N LYS A 2 -56.31 -56.51 -3.77
CA LYS A 2 -55.33 -55.98 -2.88
C LYS A 2 -54.84 -54.65 -3.47
N LEU A 3 -55.11 -53.53 -2.76
CA LEU A 3 -54.70 -52.18 -3.10
C LEU A 3 -53.26 -52.02 -2.63
N ARG A 4 -52.29 -51.76 -3.54
CA ARG A 4 -50.92 -51.47 -3.23
C ARG A 4 -50.78 -49.94 -3.25
N SER A 5 -50.53 -49.37 -2.05
CA SER A 5 -50.17 -47.98 -1.91
C SER A 5 -48.71 -47.80 -2.31
N PHE A 6 -48.50 -46.94 -3.29
CA PHE A 6 -47.11 -46.46 -3.69
C PHE A 6 -46.74 -45.29 -2.84
N LEU A 7 -45.72 -45.47 -2.00
CA LEU A 7 -45.12 -44.40 -1.19
C LEU A 7 -44.04 -43.72 -2.05
N MET A 8 -44.30 -42.51 -2.48
CA MET A 8 -43.35 -41.68 -3.23
C MET A 8 -42.45 -40.96 -2.25
N VAL A 9 -41.20 -41.40 -2.13
CA VAL A 9 -40.18 -40.74 -1.32
C VAL A 9 -39.54 -39.64 -2.17
N CYS A 10 -39.89 -38.40 -1.87
CA CYS A 10 -39.17 -37.23 -2.43
C CYS A 10 -37.83 -37.07 -1.70
N VAL A 11 -36.74 -37.44 -2.35
CA VAL A 11 -35.38 -37.13 -1.90
C VAL A 11 -35.05 -35.72 -2.37
N SER A 12 -35.17 -34.76 -1.45
CA SER A 12 -34.70 -33.40 -1.68
C SER A 12 -33.16 -33.38 -1.59
N ALA A 13 -32.49 -33.35 -2.72
CA ALA A 13 -31.03 -33.12 -2.77
C ALA A 13 -30.74 -31.63 -2.44
N LEU A 14 -30.36 -31.35 -1.21
CA LEU A 14 -29.71 -30.08 -0.87
C LEU A 14 -28.31 -30.08 -1.52
N ALA A 15 -28.18 -29.38 -2.63
CA ALA A 15 -26.90 -29.03 -3.19
C ALA A 15 -26.30 -27.92 -2.31
N ALA A 16 -25.44 -28.29 -1.36
CA ALA A 16 -24.59 -27.37 -0.66
C ALA A 16 -23.52 -26.86 -1.65
N THR A 17 -23.75 -25.72 -2.26
CA THR A 17 -22.72 -24.97 -2.98
C THR A 17 -21.74 -24.43 -1.93
N ALA A 18 -20.68 -25.19 -1.67
CA ALA A 18 -19.51 -24.69 -0.99
C ALA A 18 -18.87 -23.64 -1.91
N LEU A 19 -19.06 -22.37 -1.59
CA LEU A 19 -18.24 -21.29 -2.11
C LEU A 19 -16.80 -21.51 -1.58
N VAL A 20 -16.00 -22.19 -2.39
CA VAL A 20 -14.56 -22.24 -2.23
C VAL A 20 -14.07 -20.82 -2.57
N PHE A 21 -13.88 -19.99 -1.56
CA PHE A 21 -13.01 -18.84 -1.70
C PHE A 21 -11.63 -19.40 -2.03
N ALA A 22 -11.30 -19.39 -3.31
CA ALA A 22 -9.94 -19.64 -3.75
C ALA A 22 -9.06 -18.59 -3.06
N GLN A 23 -8.32 -19.02 -2.04
CA GLN A 23 -7.11 -18.35 -1.64
C GLN A 23 -6.27 -18.29 -2.92
N GLN A 24 -6.13 -17.11 -3.49
CA GLN A 24 -5.26 -16.89 -4.62
C GLN A 24 -3.85 -17.21 -4.09
N ASN A 25 -3.41 -18.45 -4.30
CA ASN A 25 -2.02 -18.83 -4.10
C ASN A 25 -1.24 -18.10 -5.20
N ASP A 26 -0.80 -16.89 -4.92
CA ASP A 26 0.12 -16.19 -5.79
C ASP A 26 1.33 -17.12 -5.99
N ASP A 27 1.53 -17.56 -7.23
CA ASP A 27 2.65 -18.43 -7.56
C ASP A 27 3.93 -17.59 -7.64
N PHE A 28 4.47 -17.25 -6.46
CA PHE A 28 5.71 -16.49 -6.33
C PHE A 28 6.90 -17.16 -7.02
N SER A 29 6.81 -18.46 -7.38
CA SER A 29 7.88 -19.16 -8.08
C SER A 29 8.19 -18.53 -9.45
N LYS A 30 7.18 -18.00 -10.11
CA LYS A 30 7.29 -17.36 -11.45
C LYS A 30 7.65 -15.89 -11.40
N VAL A 31 7.55 -15.26 -10.24
CA VAL A 31 7.88 -13.84 -10.10
C VAL A 31 9.38 -13.65 -10.31
N GLN A 32 9.73 -12.72 -11.17
CA GLN A 32 11.10 -12.25 -11.40
C GLN A 32 11.22 -10.82 -10.84
N ILE A 33 12.36 -10.55 -10.19
CA ILE A 33 12.64 -9.20 -9.71
C ILE A 33 13.34 -8.43 -10.83
N LYS A 34 12.61 -7.44 -11.36
CA LYS A 34 13.17 -6.50 -12.34
C LYS A 34 13.89 -5.39 -11.59
N VAL A 35 15.13 -5.09 -11.97
CA VAL A 35 15.94 -4.03 -11.38
C VAL A 35 16.12 -2.90 -12.39
N THR A 36 15.81 -1.69 -11.98
CA THR A 36 15.98 -0.47 -12.78
C THR A 36 16.89 0.51 -12.03
N LYS A 37 18.01 0.93 -12.63
CA LYS A 37 18.83 2.00 -12.06
C LYS A 37 18.07 3.31 -12.16
N VAL A 38 17.89 4.02 -11.02
CA VAL A 38 17.15 5.28 -10.98
C VAL A 38 18.09 6.47 -11.09
N SER A 39 18.97 6.65 -10.11
CA SER A 39 19.96 7.73 -10.07
C SER A 39 21.01 7.45 -8.99
N GLY A 40 22.23 7.94 -9.17
CA GLY A 40 23.32 7.73 -8.20
C GLY A 40 23.50 6.26 -7.87
N ASN A 41 23.39 5.92 -6.59
CA ASN A 41 23.45 4.54 -6.07
C ASN A 41 22.06 3.95 -5.76
N VAL A 42 20.98 4.60 -6.23
CA VAL A 42 19.59 4.18 -5.98
C VAL A 42 19.04 3.41 -7.17
N TYR A 43 18.42 2.27 -6.87
CA TYR A 43 17.76 1.34 -7.78
C TYR A 43 16.31 1.15 -7.38
N MET A 44 15.41 0.87 -8.34
CA MET A 44 14.04 0.42 -8.10
C MET A 44 13.96 -1.06 -8.46
N LEU A 45 13.35 -1.85 -7.57
CA LEU A 45 13.05 -3.26 -7.79
C LEU A 45 11.54 -3.45 -7.89
N GLU A 46 11.11 -4.12 -8.94
CA GLU A 46 9.71 -4.47 -9.21
C GLU A 46 9.56 -5.99 -9.12
N GLY A 47 8.54 -6.47 -8.43
CA GLY A 47 8.21 -7.92 -8.26
C GLY A 47 6.71 -8.12 -8.22
N ALA A 48 6.17 -8.74 -7.14
CA ALA A 48 4.72 -8.95 -6.92
C ALA A 48 4.27 -8.13 -5.74
N GLY A 49 4.64 -7.19 -5.22
CA GLY A 49 4.21 -6.29 -4.16
C GLY A 49 4.52 -4.86 -4.52
N GLY A 50 4.64 -4.03 -3.51
CA GLY A 50 5.06 -2.66 -3.69
C GLY A 50 6.47 -2.57 -4.29
N ASN A 51 6.76 -1.46 -4.95
CA ASN A 51 8.11 -1.17 -5.44
C ASN A 51 9.10 -1.04 -4.28
N ILE A 52 10.30 -1.55 -4.47
CA ILE A 52 11.39 -1.39 -3.50
C ILE A 52 12.36 -0.35 -4.04
N ALA A 53 12.77 0.62 -3.21
CA ALA A 53 13.99 1.39 -3.50
C ALA A 53 15.18 0.71 -2.80
N ALA A 54 16.34 0.67 -3.45
CA ALA A 54 17.57 0.13 -2.88
C ALA A 54 18.72 1.13 -3.05
N SER A 55 19.35 1.56 -1.96
CA SER A 55 20.64 2.24 -1.98
C SER A 55 21.74 1.20 -1.81
N VAL A 56 22.59 1.04 -2.84
CA VAL A 56 23.60 -0.03 -2.92
C VAL A 56 25.00 0.58 -3.04
N GLY A 57 25.90 0.23 -2.13
CA GLY A 57 27.27 0.76 -2.14
C GLY A 57 28.20 0.04 -1.18
N GLU A 58 29.40 0.60 -1.01
CA GLU A 58 30.48 -0.02 -0.23
C GLU A 58 30.16 -0.19 1.26
N ASP A 59 29.27 0.65 1.83
CA ASP A 59 28.87 0.54 3.24
C ASP A 59 27.82 -0.56 3.48
N GLY A 60 27.25 -1.11 2.42
CA GLY A 60 26.18 -2.13 2.44
C GLY A 60 24.94 -1.65 1.70
N ILE A 61 23.80 -2.25 2.01
CA ILE A 61 22.54 -2.00 1.31
C ILE A 61 21.47 -1.53 2.28
N VAL A 62 20.71 -0.49 1.89
CA VAL A 62 19.42 -0.12 2.49
C VAL A 62 18.34 -0.39 1.46
N ILE A 63 17.27 -1.07 1.87
CA ILE A 63 16.07 -1.17 1.05
C ILE A 63 14.91 -0.43 1.71
N VAL A 64 14.02 0.11 0.90
CA VAL A 64 12.72 0.66 1.30
C VAL A 64 11.66 -0.31 0.84
N ASP A 65 10.93 -0.88 1.79
CA ASP A 65 10.00 -2.00 1.63
C ASP A 65 10.67 -3.32 1.21
N ASP A 66 9.96 -4.43 1.31
CA ASP A 66 10.52 -5.76 1.09
C ASP A 66 9.55 -6.79 0.49
N GLN A 67 8.38 -6.34 0.03
CA GLN A 67 7.35 -7.15 -0.61
C GLN A 67 6.88 -8.33 0.25
N PHE A 68 6.95 -9.55 -0.27
CA PHE A 68 6.47 -10.78 0.37
C PHE A 68 7.61 -11.72 0.74
N ALA A 69 7.48 -12.45 1.85
CA ALA A 69 8.51 -13.38 2.33
C ALA A 69 9.04 -14.35 1.27
N PRO A 70 8.23 -14.98 0.38
CA PRO A 70 8.74 -15.88 -0.65
C PRO A 70 9.65 -15.20 -1.69
N LEU A 71 9.66 -13.88 -1.76
CA LEU A 71 10.48 -13.11 -2.70
C LEU A 71 11.82 -12.67 -2.10
N ALA A 72 12.03 -12.81 -0.79
CA ALA A 72 13.21 -12.28 -0.11
C ALA A 72 14.54 -12.76 -0.73
N GLU A 73 14.68 -14.06 -1.04
CA GLU A 73 15.90 -14.58 -1.69
C GLU A 73 16.06 -14.03 -3.11
N LYS A 74 14.97 -13.93 -3.87
CA LYS A 74 15.00 -13.34 -5.23
C LYS A 74 15.42 -11.87 -5.20
N ILE A 75 14.97 -11.11 -4.18
CA ILE A 75 15.39 -9.72 -3.96
C ILE A 75 16.88 -9.66 -3.61
N ARG A 76 17.36 -10.51 -2.70
CA ARG A 76 18.79 -10.60 -2.37
C ARG A 76 19.65 -10.97 -3.57
N ASP A 77 19.20 -11.94 -4.38
CA ASP A 77 19.90 -12.34 -5.61
C ASP A 77 19.96 -11.19 -6.62
N ALA A 78 18.85 -10.48 -6.81
CA ALA A 78 18.79 -9.34 -7.71
C ALA A 78 19.77 -8.23 -7.28
N LEU A 79 19.90 -7.98 -5.97
CA LEU A 79 20.85 -7.02 -5.42
C LEU A 79 22.31 -7.47 -5.55
N ARG A 80 22.61 -8.77 -5.26
CA ARG A 80 23.95 -9.35 -5.46
C ARG A 80 24.40 -9.30 -6.92
N ASN A 81 23.48 -9.56 -7.84
CA ASN A 81 23.75 -9.57 -9.29
C ASN A 81 24.10 -8.18 -9.84
N LEU A 82 23.93 -7.09 -9.08
CA LEU A 82 24.46 -5.77 -9.44
C LEU A 82 26.00 -5.74 -9.41
N GLY A 83 26.65 -6.63 -8.67
CA GLY A 83 28.11 -6.71 -8.59
C GLY A 83 28.78 -5.50 -7.94
N ILE A 84 28.06 -4.74 -7.13
CA ILE A 84 28.54 -3.49 -6.50
C ILE A 84 29.13 -3.78 -5.12
N THR A 85 28.51 -4.68 -4.36
CA THR A 85 28.93 -5.05 -3.01
C THR A 85 28.48 -6.46 -2.66
N ASP A 86 29.29 -7.17 -1.88
CA ASP A 86 28.94 -8.48 -1.29
C ASP A 86 28.32 -8.33 0.11
N LYS A 87 28.16 -7.09 0.59
CA LYS A 87 27.59 -6.81 1.91
C LYS A 87 26.08 -7.06 1.90
N PRO A 88 25.52 -7.56 3.01
CA PRO A 88 24.08 -7.81 3.11
C PRO A 88 23.26 -6.51 3.15
N VAL A 89 21.94 -6.69 3.02
CA VAL A 89 20.98 -5.63 3.40
C VAL A 89 21.16 -5.38 4.90
N ARG A 90 21.50 -4.14 5.26
CA ARG A 90 21.73 -3.71 6.65
C ARG A 90 20.45 -3.14 7.27
N PHE A 91 19.68 -2.42 6.47
CA PHE A 91 18.45 -1.75 6.91
C PHE A 91 17.34 -1.99 5.93
N VAL A 92 16.14 -2.25 6.47
CA VAL A 92 14.86 -2.21 5.75
C VAL A 92 14.07 -1.06 6.36
N ILE A 93 13.61 -0.11 5.56
CA ILE A 93 12.74 0.98 5.99
C ILE A 93 11.37 0.72 5.39
N ASN A 94 10.37 0.38 6.21
CA ASN A 94 9.03 0.20 5.71
C ASN A 94 8.30 1.54 5.58
N THR A 95 7.68 1.78 4.43
CA THR A 95 6.89 2.99 4.17
C THR A 95 5.59 2.99 4.96
N HIS A 96 4.92 1.85 5.05
CA HIS A 96 3.69 1.64 5.81
C HIS A 96 3.53 0.15 6.18
N TYR A 97 2.42 -0.24 6.82
CA TYR A 97 2.29 -1.57 7.44
C TYR A 97 1.71 -2.66 6.53
N HIS A 98 1.24 -2.38 5.30
CA HIS A 98 0.59 -3.40 4.46
C HIS A 98 1.52 -4.53 4.07
N GLY A 99 0.94 -5.72 3.91
CA GLY A 99 1.71 -6.97 3.79
C GLY A 99 2.52 -7.11 2.50
N ASP A 100 2.17 -6.37 1.46
CA ASP A 100 2.93 -6.32 0.20
C ASP A 100 4.11 -5.32 0.24
N HIS A 101 4.32 -4.67 1.39
CA HIS A 101 5.45 -3.79 1.71
C HIS A 101 6.28 -4.30 2.90
N THR A 102 5.68 -5.11 3.79
CA THR A 102 6.31 -5.60 5.03
C THR A 102 6.38 -7.11 5.14
N GLY A 103 5.86 -7.83 4.14
CA GLY A 103 5.79 -9.29 4.19
C GLY A 103 7.15 -9.98 4.18
N GLY A 104 8.19 -9.32 3.69
CA GLY A 104 9.58 -9.76 3.72
C GLY A 104 10.30 -9.49 5.05
N ASN A 105 9.70 -8.76 6.00
CA ASN A 105 10.37 -8.39 7.26
C ASN A 105 10.97 -9.57 8.01
N VAL A 106 10.27 -10.72 8.09
CA VAL A 106 10.77 -11.91 8.80
C VAL A 106 12.10 -12.40 8.23
N PRO A 107 12.19 -12.80 6.95
CA PRO A 107 13.46 -13.25 6.38
C PRO A 107 14.53 -12.16 6.36
N PHE A 108 14.17 -10.88 6.18
CA PHE A 108 15.17 -9.81 6.22
C PHE A 108 15.68 -9.52 7.63
N SER A 109 14.86 -9.70 8.69
CA SER A 109 15.28 -9.44 10.08
C SER A 109 16.43 -10.33 10.56
N GLU A 110 16.74 -11.42 9.88
CA GLU A 110 17.88 -12.30 10.20
C GLU A 110 19.23 -11.57 10.06
N THR A 111 19.32 -10.61 9.13
CA THR A 111 20.55 -9.88 8.83
C THR A 111 20.40 -8.37 8.82
N SER A 112 19.16 -7.88 8.88
CA SER A 112 18.84 -6.45 8.71
C SER A 112 18.13 -5.90 9.94
N THR A 113 18.31 -4.61 10.17
CA THR A 113 17.51 -3.84 11.12
C THR A 113 16.28 -3.28 10.41
N ILE A 114 15.08 -3.64 10.91
CA ILE A 114 13.83 -3.11 10.40
C ILE A 114 13.52 -1.77 11.07
N ILE A 115 13.20 -0.77 10.27
CA ILE A 115 12.91 0.62 10.69
C ILE A 115 11.55 1.01 10.13
N ALA A 116 10.69 1.67 10.92
CA ALA A 116 9.43 2.22 10.44
C ALA A 116 8.89 3.32 11.36
N GLN A 117 7.83 3.98 10.93
CA GLN A 117 7.07 4.89 11.77
C GLN A 117 6.38 4.13 12.93
N ASP A 118 6.13 4.80 14.06
CA ASP A 118 5.60 4.19 15.30
C ASP A 118 4.29 3.41 15.07
N ASN A 119 3.36 3.96 14.27
CA ASN A 119 2.07 3.31 13.98
C ASN A 119 2.23 2.06 13.13
N VAL A 120 3.24 1.98 12.24
CA VAL A 120 3.54 0.75 11.49
C VAL A 120 3.84 -0.39 12.46
N ARG A 121 4.74 -0.16 13.43
CA ARG A 121 5.05 -1.16 14.44
C ARG A 121 3.83 -1.54 15.25
N LYS A 122 3.01 -0.56 15.66
CA LYS A 122 1.78 -0.79 16.45
C LYS A 122 0.83 -1.70 15.67
N ARG A 123 0.53 -1.38 14.40
CA ARG A 123 -0.39 -2.15 13.57
C ARG A 123 0.10 -3.56 13.27
N LEU A 124 1.40 -3.73 13.04
CA LEU A 124 2.01 -5.05 12.89
C LEU A 124 1.91 -5.86 14.21
N ALA A 125 2.11 -5.24 15.38
CA ALA A 125 2.11 -5.93 16.65
C ALA A 125 0.70 -6.30 17.14
N GLU A 126 -0.29 -5.47 16.88
CA GLU A 126 -1.68 -5.66 17.36
C GLU A 126 -2.56 -6.36 16.32
N GLY A 127 -2.12 -6.43 15.07
CA GLY A 127 -2.95 -6.75 13.92
C GLY A 127 -3.77 -5.54 13.46
N SER A 128 -4.47 -5.69 12.36
CA SER A 128 -5.24 -4.60 11.76
C SER A 128 -6.46 -5.13 11.03
N VAL A 129 -7.37 -4.24 10.68
CA VAL A 129 -8.45 -4.52 9.74
C VAL A 129 -8.29 -3.54 8.59
N SER A 130 -8.22 -4.03 7.38
CA SER A 130 -8.19 -3.22 6.17
C SER A 130 -9.30 -3.67 5.22
N GLY A 131 -10.03 -2.73 4.63
CA GLY A 131 -11.15 -3.04 3.75
C GLY A 131 -11.26 -2.10 2.56
N ILE A 132 -11.77 -2.63 1.45
CA ILE A 132 -12.06 -1.87 0.23
C ILE A 132 -13.57 -1.74 0.10
N GLY A 133 -14.08 -0.52 0.16
CA GLY A 133 -15.50 -0.22 -0.04
C GLY A 133 -16.41 -0.93 0.97
N ASN A 134 -17.56 -1.47 0.50
CA ASN A 134 -18.55 -2.15 1.33
C ASN A 134 -18.16 -3.59 1.73
N GLY A 135 -16.95 -4.05 1.43
CA GLY A 135 -16.49 -5.39 1.79
C GLY A 135 -16.30 -5.55 3.30
N GLU A 136 -16.39 -6.79 3.79
CA GLU A 136 -15.90 -7.12 5.11
C GLU A 136 -14.37 -6.87 5.09
N GLY A 137 -13.88 -5.99 5.98
CA GLY A 137 -12.47 -5.71 6.07
C GLY A 137 -11.67 -6.98 6.32
N ARG A 138 -10.55 -7.13 5.62
CA ARG A 138 -9.62 -8.24 5.86
C ARG A 138 -8.95 -8.06 7.21
N LYS A 139 -9.14 -9.00 8.10
CA LYS A 139 -8.44 -9.03 9.39
C LYS A 139 -7.02 -9.54 9.17
N ASN A 140 -6.04 -8.74 9.51
CA ASN A 140 -4.64 -9.14 9.57
C ASN A 140 -4.31 -9.51 11.01
N ASN A 141 -3.82 -10.73 11.22
CA ASN A 141 -3.38 -11.18 12.54
C ASN A 141 -2.10 -10.42 12.95
N PRO A 142 -1.81 -10.33 14.27
CA PRO A 142 -0.52 -9.85 14.75
C PRO A 142 0.64 -10.54 14.03
N ALA A 143 1.60 -9.73 13.57
CA ALA A 143 2.79 -10.24 12.93
C ALA A 143 3.72 -10.90 13.96
N PRO A 144 4.53 -11.90 13.57
CA PRO A 144 5.51 -12.49 14.47
C PRO A 144 6.53 -11.45 14.94
N LYS A 145 7.09 -11.63 16.14
CA LYS A 145 8.02 -10.67 16.75
C LYS A 145 9.20 -10.31 15.80
N ALA A 146 9.67 -11.26 15.01
CA ALA A 146 10.76 -11.05 14.06
C ALA A 146 10.40 -10.08 12.92
N ALA A 147 9.11 -9.90 12.61
CA ALA A 147 8.67 -8.95 11.60
C ALA A 147 8.57 -7.50 12.11
N LEU A 148 8.66 -7.30 13.44
CA LEU A 148 8.40 -5.98 14.00
C LEU A 148 9.61 -5.06 13.87
N PRO A 149 9.44 -3.81 13.38
CA PRO A 149 10.49 -2.81 13.38
C PRO A 149 11.11 -2.65 14.78
N ILE A 150 12.42 -2.70 14.90
CA ILE A 150 13.12 -2.51 16.17
C ILE A 150 13.62 -1.09 16.39
N ILE A 151 13.69 -0.31 15.31
CA ILE A 151 13.88 1.14 15.37
C ILE A 151 12.61 1.78 14.84
N THR A 152 12.03 2.68 15.64
CA THR A 152 10.85 3.44 15.22
C THR A 152 11.07 4.94 15.37
N PHE A 153 10.26 5.73 14.66
CA PHE A 153 10.30 7.19 14.72
C PHE A 153 8.89 7.79 14.69
N GLY A 154 8.72 8.93 15.37
CA GLY A 154 7.44 9.65 15.36
C GLY A 154 7.27 10.52 14.11
N HIS A 155 8.25 11.36 13.80
CA HIS A 155 8.17 12.34 12.71
C HIS A 155 9.18 12.11 11.60
N ASP A 156 10.46 11.92 11.95
CA ASP A 156 11.54 11.75 10.98
C ASP A 156 12.69 10.92 11.55
N LEU A 157 13.46 10.35 10.62
CA LEU A 157 14.69 9.62 10.91
C LEU A 157 15.61 9.74 9.70
N THR A 158 16.93 9.77 9.95
CA THR A 158 17.94 9.75 8.88
C THR A 158 18.91 8.58 9.07
N VAL A 159 19.13 7.82 7.98
CA VAL A 159 20.17 6.80 7.89
C VAL A 159 21.30 7.32 7.01
N HIS A 160 22.50 7.43 7.56
CA HIS A 160 23.71 7.82 6.83
C HIS A 160 24.40 6.57 6.31
N LEU A 161 24.31 6.31 5.00
CA LEU A 161 24.94 5.14 4.37
C LEU A 161 25.26 5.42 2.90
N ASN A 162 26.35 4.86 2.37
CA ASN A 162 26.78 5.00 0.98
C ASN A 162 26.96 6.48 0.55
N GLY A 163 27.34 7.35 1.49
CA GLY A 163 27.44 8.79 1.28
C GLY A 163 26.10 9.49 1.04
N GLU A 164 24.99 8.86 1.34
CA GLU A 164 23.61 9.37 1.24
C GLU A 164 23.06 9.66 2.64
N ASP A 165 22.25 10.71 2.76
CA ASP A 165 21.43 11.01 3.93
C ASP A 165 19.99 10.55 3.65
N ILE A 166 19.73 9.25 3.84
CA ILE A 166 18.42 8.65 3.55
C ILE A 166 17.45 9.10 4.64
N ARG A 167 16.51 9.97 4.27
CA ARG A 167 15.58 10.60 5.22
C ARG A 167 14.20 9.97 5.09
N ALA A 168 13.70 9.39 6.18
CA ALA A 168 12.31 8.93 6.31
C ALA A 168 11.51 10.04 6.99
N LEU A 169 10.48 10.58 6.33
CA LEU A 169 9.60 11.62 6.87
C LEU A 169 8.17 11.13 6.93
N HIS A 170 7.56 11.21 8.11
CA HIS A 170 6.13 10.98 8.29
C HIS A 170 5.36 12.29 8.06
N PHE A 171 4.34 12.22 7.20
CA PHE A 171 3.40 13.29 6.92
C PHE A 171 2.03 12.98 7.57
N PRO A 172 1.05 13.91 7.51
CA PRO A 172 -0.30 13.60 7.95
C PRO A 172 -0.81 12.31 7.31
N ALA A 173 -1.60 11.54 8.07
CA ALA A 173 -2.13 10.26 7.64
C ALA A 173 -2.80 10.32 6.26
N GLY A 174 -2.22 9.66 5.27
CA GLY A 174 -2.63 9.63 3.88
C GLY A 174 -3.23 8.29 3.51
N HIS A 175 -2.39 7.35 3.06
CA HIS A 175 -2.77 5.99 2.74
C HIS A 175 -3.13 5.19 4.01
N THR A 176 -2.30 5.35 5.06
CA THR A 176 -2.52 4.86 6.43
C THR A 176 -2.16 5.95 7.46
N ASP A 177 -2.21 5.64 8.76
CA ASP A 177 -1.72 6.57 9.79
C ASP A 177 -0.22 6.43 10.10
N GLY A 178 0.48 5.55 9.41
CA GLY A 178 1.90 5.28 9.64
C GLY A 178 2.80 5.54 8.43
N ASP A 179 2.29 6.22 7.40
CA ASP A 179 3.02 6.40 6.15
C ASP A 179 4.31 7.21 6.32
N ALA A 180 5.34 6.80 5.60
CA ALA A 180 6.60 7.51 5.52
C ALA A 180 7.05 7.64 4.06
N ILE A 181 7.45 8.84 3.68
CA ILE A 181 8.08 9.13 2.38
C ILE A 181 9.59 9.16 2.58
N ILE A 182 10.33 8.45 1.72
CA ILE A 182 11.77 8.25 1.88
C ILE A 182 12.53 9.03 0.82
N PHE A 183 13.38 9.94 1.27
CA PHE A 183 14.15 10.85 0.42
C PHE A 183 15.60 10.39 0.33
N PHE A 184 16.15 10.43 -0.87
CA PHE A 184 17.57 10.22 -1.19
C PHE A 184 18.12 11.52 -1.82
N PRO A 185 18.45 12.54 -1.00
CA PRO A 185 18.73 13.89 -1.50
C PRO A 185 19.91 13.98 -2.46
N LYS A 186 21.01 13.26 -2.20
CA LYS A 186 22.19 13.27 -3.04
C LYS A 186 21.95 12.56 -4.39
N SER A 187 21.19 11.49 -4.37
CA SER A 187 20.79 10.75 -5.59
C SER A 187 19.63 11.41 -6.33
N ASN A 188 19.00 12.43 -5.75
CA ASN A 188 17.83 13.11 -6.30
C ASN A 188 16.66 12.14 -6.60
N VAL A 189 16.33 11.28 -5.60
CA VAL A 189 15.28 10.28 -5.68
C VAL A 189 14.38 10.39 -4.45
N VAL A 190 13.09 10.14 -4.62
CA VAL A 190 12.12 9.97 -3.54
C VAL A 190 11.31 8.70 -3.76
N HIS A 191 11.07 7.94 -2.69
CA HIS A 191 10.11 6.84 -2.66
C HIS A 191 8.90 7.28 -1.84
N MET A 192 7.73 7.30 -2.46
CA MET A 192 6.53 7.86 -1.83
C MET A 192 5.62 6.82 -1.17
N GLY A 193 5.99 5.53 -1.22
CA GLY A 193 5.07 4.48 -0.78
C GLY A 193 3.73 4.60 -1.47
N ASP A 194 2.67 4.14 -0.82
CA ASP A 194 1.32 4.17 -1.38
C ASP A 194 0.60 5.53 -1.24
N ASP A 195 1.27 6.54 -0.70
CA ASP A 195 0.81 7.92 -0.85
C ASP A 195 0.81 8.37 -2.33
N PHE A 196 1.59 7.69 -3.19
CA PHE A 196 1.57 7.88 -4.63
C PHE A 196 1.65 6.54 -5.37
N VAL A 197 0.64 6.24 -6.19
CA VAL A 197 0.54 5.01 -6.99
C VAL A 197 0.21 5.32 -8.46
N ARG A 198 0.56 4.39 -9.37
CA ARG A 198 0.41 4.55 -10.83
C ARG A 198 -0.58 3.57 -11.46
N TYR A 199 -1.42 2.93 -10.68
CA TYR A 199 -2.45 2.02 -11.19
C TYR A 199 -3.85 2.64 -11.32
N GLY A 200 -3.99 3.94 -11.07
CA GLY A 200 -5.26 4.66 -11.16
C GLY A 200 -5.70 5.27 -9.82
N PHE A 201 -6.94 5.02 -9.39
CA PHE A 201 -7.41 5.47 -8.08
C PHE A 201 -6.68 4.74 -6.97
N PRO A 202 -6.19 5.45 -5.92
CA PRO A 202 -5.51 4.81 -4.80
C PRO A 202 -6.47 4.03 -3.91
N PHE A 203 -5.95 3.01 -3.27
CA PHE A 203 -6.50 2.52 -2.02
C PHE A 203 -6.11 3.48 -0.90
N ILE A 204 -7.07 3.85 -0.05
CA ILE A 204 -6.84 4.63 1.17
C ILE A 204 -7.48 3.85 2.32
N ASP A 205 -6.68 3.41 3.26
CA ASP A 205 -7.10 2.58 4.38
C ASP A 205 -7.71 3.43 5.51
N ILE A 206 -8.99 3.78 5.34
CA ILE A 206 -9.74 4.58 6.30
C ILE A 206 -9.78 3.91 7.69
N ASP A 207 -9.91 2.56 7.73
CA ASP A 207 -9.95 1.80 8.97
C ASP A 207 -8.63 1.85 9.73
N SER A 208 -7.54 2.11 9.01
CA SER A 208 -6.21 2.30 9.57
C SER A 208 -5.79 3.77 9.63
N GLY A 209 -6.78 4.67 9.72
CA GLY A 209 -6.57 6.09 9.96
C GLY A 209 -6.13 6.87 8.73
N GLY A 210 -6.09 6.27 7.54
CA GLY A 210 -5.85 6.97 6.29
C GLY A 210 -6.96 7.97 5.96
N SER A 211 -6.66 8.97 5.15
CA SER A 211 -7.66 9.95 4.69
C SER A 211 -7.27 10.57 3.36
N VAL A 212 -8.27 10.88 2.53
CA VAL A 212 -8.02 11.54 1.24
C VAL A 212 -7.42 12.93 1.43
N GLN A 213 -7.84 13.65 2.46
CA GLN A 213 -7.33 14.98 2.79
C GLN A 213 -5.87 14.92 3.25
N GLY A 214 -5.54 13.93 4.08
CA GLY A 214 -4.18 13.69 4.54
C GLY A 214 -3.25 13.30 3.39
N MET A 215 -3.70 12.42 2.49
CA MET A 215 -2.94 12.03 1.30
C MET A 215 -2.64 13.24 0.39
N ILE A 216 -3.62 14.08 0.13
CA ILE A 216 -3.42 15.33 -0.64
C ILE A 216 -2.38 16.21 0.06
N ALA A 217 -2.57 16.47 1.36
CA ALA A 217 -1.71 17.36 2.13
C ALA A 217 -0.28 16.79 2.28
N GLY A 218 -0.14 15.48 2.49
CA GLY A 218 1.14 14.78 2.56
C GLY A 218 1.91 14.86 1.25
N CYS A 219 1.25 14.53 0.13
CA CYS A 219 1.85 14.65 -1.21
C CYS A 219 2.29 16.09 -1.50
N GLU A 220 1.45 17.10 -1.23
CA GLU A 220 1.79 18.51 -1.46
C GLU A 220 3.00 18.96 -0.62
N LYS A 221 3.03 18.59 0.65
CA LYS A 221 4.17 18.91 1.53
C LYS A 221 5.44 18.20 1.11
N ALA A 222 5.34 16.96 0.63
CA ALA A 222 6.49 16.21 0.14
C ALA A 222 7.08 16.86 -1.11
N ILE A 223 6.25 17.12 -2.14
CA ILE A 223 6.76 17.69 -3.41
C ILE A 223 7.27 19.11 -3.26
N ALA A 224 6.81 19.87 -2.27
CA ALA A 224 7.32 21.21 -1.99
C ALA A 224 8.79 21.22 -1.51
N GLN A 225 9.31 20.07 -1.07
CA GLN A 225 10.69 19.91 -0.60
C GLN A 225 11.63 19.34 -1.67
N LEU A 226 11.10 19.00 -2.87
CA LEU A 226 11.83 18.27 -3.89
C LEU A 226 12.30 19.19 -5.03
N PRO A 227 13.50 18.94 -5.58
CA PRO A 227 13.94 19.63 -6.79
C PRO A 227 13.08 19.21 -8.00
N PRO A 228 12.98 20.07 -9.03
CA PRO A 228 12.04 19.86 -10.14
C PRO A 228 12.34 18.63 -11.00
N ASP A 229 13.57 18.14 -10.99
CA ASP A 229 14.06 17.00 -11.79
C ASP A 229 14.16 15.69 -11.00
N VAL A 230 13.63 15.66 -9.76
CA VAL A 230 13.65 14.47 -8.90
C VAL A 230 13.00 13.26 -9.59
N LYS A 231 13.57 12.09 -9.38
CA LYS A 231 12.97 10.81 -9.77
C LYS A 231 12.07 10.31 -8.65
N VAL A 232 10.86 9.91 -9.01
CA VAL A 232 9.85 9.47 -8.04
C VAL A 232 9.59 7.98 -8.21
N ILE A 233 9.83 7.21 -7.15
CA ILE A 233 9.44 5.81 -7.06
C ILE A 233 8.06 5.79 -6.38
N PRO A 234 6.99 5.39 -7.11
CA PRO A 234 5.67 5.19 -6.50
C PRO A 234 5.64 3.91 -5.67
N GLY A 235 4.69 3.75 -4.78
CA GLY A 235 4.47 2.46 -4.10
C GLY A 235 4.16 1.35 -5.09
N HIS A 236 3.39 1.64 -6.14
CA HIS A 236 3.10 0.69 -7.21
C HIS A 236 3.14 1.36 -8.59
N GLY A 237 3.64 0.61 -9.58
CA GLY A 237 3.68 1.03 -10.98
C GLY A 237 5.02 1.62 -11.41
N ALA A 238 5.06 2.25 -12.57
CA ALA A 238 6.29 2.66 -13.23
C ALA A 238 6.98 3.84 -12.54
N LEU A 239 8.32 3.88 -12.63
CA LEU A 239 9.14 5.03 -12.22
C LEU A 239 8.57 6.32 -12.81
N SER A 240 8.53 7.38 -12.02
CA SER A 240 7.79 8.60 -12.25
C SER A 240 8.62 9.87 -12.00
N ASN A 241 7.96 11.00 -12.08
CA ASN A 241 8.51 12.34 -11.89
C ASN A 241 7.50 13.25 -11.16
N LEU A 242 7.86 14.49 -10.86
CA LEU A 242 6.97 15.43 -10.17
C LEU A 242 5.70 15.79 -10.93
N ASP A 243 5.72 15.79 -12.26
CA ASP A 243 4.51 16.14 -13.04
C ASP A 243 3.46 15.04 -12.90
N ASP A 244 3.87 13.78 -12.87
CA ASP A 244 2.99 12.65 -12.56
C ASP A 244 2.35 12.79 -11.17
N VAL A 245 3.13 13.20 -10.15
CA VAL A 245 2.60 13.43 -8.80
C VAL A 245 1.62 14.61 -8.78
N ARG A 246 1.93 15.69 -9.51
CA ARG A 246 1.02 16.85 -9.63
C ARG A 246 -0.32 16.47 -10.28
N GLU A 247 -0.29 15.68 -11.34
CA GLU A 247 -1.51 15.16 -11.99
C GLU A 247 -2.31 14.26 -11.04
N TYR A 248 -1.63 13.42 -10.25
CA TYR A 248 -2.27 12.59 -9.24
C TYR A 248 -2.94 13.43 -8.15
N ILE A 249 -2.26 14.45 -7.60
CA ILE A 249 -2.84 15.40 -6.63
C ILE A 249 -4.05 16.12 -7.24
N LYS A 250 -3.98 16.54 -8.51
CA LYS A 250 -5.08 17.18 -9.22
C LYS A 250 -6.30 16.25 -9.35
N MET A 251 -6.07 14.96 -9.63
CA MET A 251 -7.12 13.95 -9.65
C MET A 251 -7.76 13.79 -8.26
N LEU A 252 -6.97 13.65 -7.19
CA LEU A 252 -7.46 13.54 -5.82
C LEU A 252 -8.30 14.76 -5.42
N LYS A 253 -7.81 15.97 -5.68
CA LYS A 253 -8.54 17.23 -5.39
C LYS A 253 -9.83 17.34 -6.18
N GLY A 254 -9.81 17.00 -7.46
CA GLY A 254 -10.97 17.08 -8.33
C GLY A 254 -12.09 16.12 -7.92
N THR A 255 -11.74 14.86 -7.63
CA THR A 255 -12.68 13.85 -7.16
C THR A 255 -13.23 14.19 -5.78
N THR A 256 -12.40 14.67 -4.86
CA THR A 256 -12.82 15.14 -3.53
C THR A 256 -13.80 16.30 -3.63
N ALA A 257 -13.50 17.32 -4.44
CA ALA A 257 -14.38 18.47 -4.65
C ALA A 257 -15.74 18.08 -5.26
N ALA A 258 -15.78 17.07 -6.14
CA ALA A 258 -17.03 16.56 -6.69
C ALA A 258 -17.91 15.93 -5.59
N VAL A 259 -17.32 15.16 -4.68
CA VAL A 259 -18.02 14.55 -3.55
C VAL A 259 -18.47 15.62 -2.54
N GLU A 260 -17.61 16.56 -2.18
CA GLU A 260 -17.98 17.68 -1.29
C GLU A 260 -19.16 18.49 -1.85
N LYS A 261 -19.16 18.76 -3.16
CA LYS A 261 -20.27 19.45 -3.83
C LYS A 261 -21.58 18.65 -3.71
N ALA A 262 -21.52 17.33 -3.90
CA ALA A 262 -22.69 16.47 -3.78
C ALA A 262 -23.19 16.38 -2.33
N LEU A 263 -22.27 16.31 -1.34
CA LEU A 263 -22.62 16.36 0.09
C LEU A 263 -23.33 17.67 0.47
N LYS A 264 -22.87 18.84 -0.03
CA LYS A 264 -23.53 20.14 0.16
C LYS A 264 -24.94 20.18 -0.45
N GLN A 265 -25.23 19.33 -1.43
CA GLN A 265 -26.55 19.12 -2.02
C GLN A 265 -27.37 18.04 -1.29
N HIS A 266 -26.90 17.55 -0.15
CA HIS A 266 -27.53 16.49 0.65
C HIS A 266 -27.72 15.17 -0.10
N LYS A 267 -26.90 14.88 -1.12
CA LYS A 267 -26.94 13.61 -1.84
C LYS A 267 -26.40 12.47 -1.00
N THR A 268 -27.07 11.34 -1.05
CA THR A 268 -26.60 10.09 -0.44
C THR A 268 -25.51 9.47 -1.31
N LEU A 269 -24.70 8.55 -0.74
CA LEU A 269 -23.71 7.80 -1.49
C LEU A 269 -24.31 7.06 -2.69
N ASP A 270 -25.50 6.43 -2.51
CA ASP A 270 -26.18 5.72 -3.59
C ASP A 270 -26.61 6.65 -4.73
N GLN A 271 -27.08 7.86 -4.40
CA GLN A 271 -27.38 8.88 -5.41
C GLN A 271 -26.14 9.30 -6.19
N MET A 272 -25.01 9.51 -5.49
CA MET A 272 -23.73 9.87 -6.11
C MET A 272 -23.22 8.77 -7.05
N LYS A 273 -23.30 7.49 -6.63
CA LYS A 273 -22.97 6.31 -7.46
C LYS A 273 -23.88 6.25 -8.70
N LYS A 274 -25.19 6.36 -8.51
CA LYS A 274 -26.17 6.34 -9.61
C LYS A 274 -25.93 7.45 -10.64
N GLU A 275 -25.59 8.66 -10.17
CA GLU A 275 -25.29 9.80 -11.01
C GLU A 275 -23.88 9.75 -11.63
N LYS A 276 -23.05 8.78 -11.24
CA LYS A 276 -21.68 8.60 -11.70
C LYS A 276 -20.85 9.89 -11.60
N ILE A 277 -20.87 10.54 -10.42
CA ILE A 277 -20.25 11.85 -10.25
C ILE A 277 -18.73 11.87 -10.48
N LEU A 278 -18.07 10.69 -10.46
CA LEU A 278 -16.64 10.55 -10.81
C LEU A 278 -16.39 10.23 -12.29
N ALA A 279 -17.41 10.24 -13.16
CA ALA A 279 -17.25 9.96 -14.61
C ALA A 279 -16.13 10.77 -15.31
N PRO A 280 -15.85 12.04 -14.97
CA PRO A 280 -14.72 12.77 -15.57
C PRO A 280 -13.33 12.11 -15.32
N TRP A 281 -13.21 11.26 -14.32
CA TRP A 281 -11.97 10.53 -13.97
C TRP A 281 -12.06 9.02 -14.23
N GLU A 282 -13.04 8.56 -15.01
CA GLU A 282 -13.28 7.12 -15.27
C GLU A 282 -12.05 6.39 -15.80
N LYS A 283 -11.19 7.07 -16.55
CA LYS A 283 -9.90 6.50 -17.01
C LYS A 283 -8.97 6.05 -15.88
N SER A 284 -9.17 6.54 -14.65
CA SER A 284 -8.44 6.12 -13.45
C SER A 284 -9.09 4.92 -12.75
N SER A 285 -10.24 4.43 -13.22
CA SER A 285 -11.00 3.33 -12.66
C SER A 285 -10.54 1.93 -13.12
N GLY A 286 -9.58 1.86 -14.05
CA GLY A 286 -9.14 0.58 -14.66
C GLY A 286 -8.18 -0.25 -13.83
N GLY A 287 -7.76 0.23 -12.66
CA GLY A 287 -6.80 -0.43 -11.79
C GLY A 287 -7.42 -1.22 -10.65
N PHE A 288 -6.71 -1.27 -9.52
CA PHE A 288 -7.12 -2.00 -8.33
C PHE A 288 -8.42 -1.47 -7.68
N ILE A 289 -8.65 -0.15 -7.75
CA ILE A 289 -9.82 0.53 -7.20
C ILE A 289 -10.68 1.07 -8.33
N ASN A 290 -11.96 0.70 -8.36
CA ASN A 290 -12.93 1.25 -9.31
C ASN A 290 -13.57 2.55 -8.82
N SER A 291 -14.30 3.24 -9.71
CA SER A 291 -14.93 4.54 -9.42
C SER A 291 -15.89 4.50 -8.23
N ASP A 292 -16.69 3.43 -8.08
CA ASP A 292 -17.65 3.32 -6.98
C ASP A 292 -16.97 3.11 -5.64
N ALA A 293 -15.93 2.27 -5.60
CA ALA A 293 -15.12 2.03 -4.40
C ALA A 293 -14.37 3.30 -4.00
N PHE A 294 -13.78 4.02 -4.96
CA PHE A 294 -13.06 5.26 -4.65
C PHE A 294 -14.02 6.38 -4.20
N LEU A 295 -15.19 6.49 -4.83
CA LEU A 295 -16.24 7.40 -4.39
C LEU A 295 -16.63 7.14 -2.92
N GLU A 296 -16.81 5.87 -2.55
CA GLU A 296 -17.13 5.49 -1.17
C GLU A 296 -15.99 5.82 -0.20
N THR A 297 -14.75 5.58 -0.60
CA THR A 297 -13.57 5.97 0.18
C THR A 297 -13.57 7.47 0.47
N ILE A 298 -13.78 8.31 -0.56
CA ILE A 298 -13.85 9.77 -0.37
C ILE A 298 -15.02 10.16 0.53
N TYR A 299 -16.20 9.57 0.30
CA TYR A 299 -17.39 9.83 1.09
C TYR A 299 -17.15 9.52 2.57
N ASN A 300 -16.59 8.34 2.88
CA ASN A 300 -16.27 7.92 4.24
C ASN A 300 -15.22 8.83 4.89
N SER A 301 -14.18 9.18 4.14
CA SER A 301 -13.13 10.11 4.60
C SER A 301 -13.69 11.49 4.97
N LEU A 302 -14.63 12.03 4.18
CA LEU A 302 -15.24 13.36 4.40
C LEU A 302 -16.29 13.37 5.50
N THR A 303 -17.01 12.27 5.71
CA THR A 303 -18.13 12.19 6.67
C THR A 303 -17.74 11.61 8.01
N GLY A 304 -16.51 11.14 8.17
CA GLY A 304 -16.04 10.48 9.39
C GLY A 304 -16.70 9.11 9.62
N HIS A 305 -17.34 8.53 8.59
CA HIS A 305 -17.85 7.18 8.64
C HIS A 305 -16.69 6.20 8.38
N ALA A 306 -15.82 6.01 9.38
CA ALA A 306 -15.06 4.77 9.42
C ALA A 306 -16.04 3.60 9.45
N ASN A 307 -15.73 2.48 8.82
CA ASN A 307 -16.60 1.30 8.82
C ASN A 307 -16.74 0.72 10.24
N HIS A 308 -17.44 1.44 11.13
CA HIS A 308 -17.70 1.07 12.53
C HIS A 308 -18.57 -0.20 12.69
N ARG A 309 -18.63 -1.09 11.69
CA ARG A 309 -19.34 -2.37 11.84
C ARG A 309 -18.71 -3.33 12.86
N PHE A 310 -17.47 -3.10 13.29
CA PHE A 310 -16.77 -3.99 14.20
C PHE A 310 -16.81 -3.61 15.70
N LEU A 311 -17.40 -2.46 16.08
CA LEU A 311 -17.50 -2.07 17.50
C LEU A 311 -18.81 -2.49 18.18
N ARG A 312 -19.66 -3.30 17.55
CA ARG A 312 -20.91 -3.80 18.15
C ARG A 312 -20.91 -5.30 18.32
N HIS A 313 -19.95 -5.85 19.04
CA HIS A 313 -20.07 -7.17 19.73
C HIS A 313 -19.04 -7.20 20.86
N ASN A 314 -19.43 -6.64 22.00
CA ASN A 314 -19.06 -7.07 23.33
C ASN A 314 -20.34 -7.24 24.15
#